data_b21e1bc48b31e7147862c21d047e4b9e
#
_entry.id   b21e1bc48b31e7147862c21d047e4b9e
#
_cell.length_a   1.000
_cell.length_b   1.000
_cell.length_c   1.000
_cell.angle_alpha   90.00
_cell.angle_beta   90.00
_cell.angle_gamma   90.00
#
_symmetry.space_group_name_H-M   'P 1'
#
loop_
_entity.id
_entity.type
_entity.pdbx_description
1 polymer ?
#
loop_
_entity_poly.entity_id
_entity_poly.type
_entity_poly.pdbx_seq_one_letter_code
_entity_poly.pdbx_strand_id
1 'polypeptide(L)' 'MKKRFEVWATFENGTEVRVETHKTEKSAQSAIDAMNHHNQYELSIGYGFPYGVPTYTIR' A
#
# COMPACT_ATOMS: atom_id res chain seq x y z
N MET A 1 1.55 -6.14 -22.57
CA MET A 1 2.53 -5.97 -21.47
C MET A 1 2.31 -4.67 -20.73
N LYS A 2 2.40 -4.71 -19.42
CA LYS A 2 2.32 -3.49 -18.60
C LYS A 2 3.64 -2.74 -18.67
N LYS A 3 3.57 -1.45 -18.99
CA LYS A 3 4.74 -0.58 -18.94
C LYS A 3 5.02 -0.07 -17.53
N ARG A 4 4.01 -0.08 -16.68
CA ARG A 4 4.11 0.39 -15.30
C ARG A 4 3.25 -0.48 -14.41
N PHE A 5 3.65 -0.55 -13.15
CA PHE A 5 2.93 -1.29 -12.13
C PHE A 5 2.43 -0.28 -11.10
N GLU A 6 1.12 -0.21 -10.93
CA GLU A 6 0.50 0.73 -10.00
C GLU A 6 0.25 0.05 -8.66
N VAL A 7 0.63 0.73 -7.58
CA VAL A 7 0.33 0.29 -6.23
C VAL A 7 -0.93 1.02 -5.76
N TRP A 8 -1.94 0.25 -5.41
CA TRP A 8 -3.21 0.77 -4.95
C TRP A 8 -3.47 0.37 -3.51
N ALA A 9 -4.00 1.31 -2.71
CA ALA A 9 -4.43 1.06 -1.35
C ALA A 9 -5.94 0.94 -1.33
N THR A 10 -6.45 -0.13 -0.73
CA THR A 10 -7.89 -0.34 -0.54
C THR A 10 -8.20 -0.29 0.95
N PHE A 11 -9.09 0.60 1.34
CA PHE A 11 -9.50 0.78 2.73
C PHE A 11 -10.76 -0.04 3.05
N GLU A 12 -11.04 -0.22 4.34
CA GLU A 12 -12.18 -1.02 4.79
C GLU A 12 -13.52 -0.52 4.25
N ASN A 13 -13.64 0.79 4.04
CA ASN A 13 -14.87 1.38 3.52
C ASN A 13 -15.03 1.23 2.01
N GLY A 14 -14.10 0.52 1.36
CA GLY A 14 -14.14 0.30 -0.09
C GLY A 14 -13.45 1.37 -0.92
N THR A 15 -12.92 2.41 -0.28
CA THR A 15 -12.18 3.45 -0.99
C THR A 15 -10.85 2.90 -1.52
N GLU A 16 -10.55 3.19 -2.79
CA GLU A 16 -9.30 2.79 -3.42
C GLU A 16 -8.55 4.01 -3.91
N VAL A 17 -7.25 4.05 -3.63
CA VAL A 17 -6.39 5.18 -4.02
C VAL A 17 -5.09 4.64 -4.60
N ARG A 18 -4.68 5.20 -5.75
CA ARG A 18 -3.36 4.90 -6.30
C ARG A 18 -2.32 5.68 -5.51
N VAL A 19 -1.39 4.97 -4.88
CA VAL A 19 -0.38 5.60 -4.02
C VAL A 19 0.97 5.77 -4.71
N GLU A 20 1.35 4.84 -5.58
CA GLU A 20 2.63 4.91 -6.29
C GLU A 20 2.54 4.22 -7.64
N THR A 21 3.53 4.52 -8.50
CA THR A 21 3.71 3.85 -9.79
C THR A 21 5.16 3.46 -9.91
N HIS A 22 5.42 2.22 -10.33
CA HIS A 22 6.78 1.69 -10.47
C HIS A 22 6.99 1.10 -11.87
N LYS A 23 8.24 1.06 -12.29
CA LYS A 23 8.60 0.50 -13.60
C LYS A 23 8.66 -1.02 -13.60
N THR A 24 8.84 -1.64 -12.43
CA THR A 24 8.95 -3.09 -12.30
C THR A 24 8.05 -3.58 -11.18
N GLU A 25 7.60 -4.83 -11.31
CA GLU A 25 6.79 -5.46 -10.27
C GLU A 25 7.59 -5.62 -8.98
N LYS A 26 8.87 -5.96 -9.10
CA LYS A 26 9.75 -6.13 -7.94
C LYS A 26 9.84 -4.84 -7.11
N SER A 27 9.99 -3.71 -7.79
CA SER A 27 10.05 -2.41 -7.13
C SER A 27 8.72 -2.09 -6.45
N ALA A 28 7.60 -2.38 -7.11
CA ALA A 28 6.27 -2.17 -6.54
C ALA A 28 6.07 -3.03 -5.29
N GLN A 29 6.50 -4.31 -5.34
CA GLN A 29 6.37 -5.21 -4.19
C GLN A 29 7.23 -4.75 -3.02
N SER A 30 8.46 -4.27 -3.30
CA SER A 30 9.32 -3.71 -2.25
C SER A 30 8.67 -2.51 -1.57
N ALA A 31 8.02 -1.65 -2.34
CA ALA A 31 7.31 -0.50 -1.80
C ALA A 31 6.16 -0.94 -0.90
N ILE A 32 5.39 -1.97 -1.31
CA ILE A 32 4.30 -2.51 -0.51
C ILE A 32 4.83 -3.07 0.81
N ASP A 33 5.92 -3.83 0.76
CA ASP A 33 6.52 -4.40 1.97
C ASP A 33 6.95 -3.31 2.95
N ALA A 34 7.55 -2.24 2.43
CA ALA A 34 7.98 -1.12 3.25
C ALA A 34 6.78 -0.40 3.90
N MET A 35 5.71 -0.19 3.14
CA MET A 35 4.50 0.45 3.66
C MET A 35 3.81 -0.41 4.71
N ASN A 36 3.73 -1.72 4.49
CA ASN A 36 3.15 -2.63 5.47
C ASN A 36 3.95 -2.65 6.77
N HIS A 37 5.27 -2.65 6.66
CA HIS A 37 6.15 -2.61 7.83
C HIS A 37 5.96 -1.32 8.62
N HIS A 38 5.89 -0.20 7.93
CA HIS A 38 5.65 1.10 8.55
C HIS A 38 4.30 1.13 9.26
N ASN A 39 3.26 0.61 8.62
CA ASN A 39 1.92 0.58 9.21
C ASN A 39 1.88 -0.27 10.47
N GLN A 40 2.57 -1.41 10.48
CA GLN A 40 2.66 -2.25 11.67
C GLN A 40 3.37 -1.54 12.81
N TYR A 41 4.44 -0.82 12.50
CA TYR A 41 5.15 -0.02 13.50
C TYR A 41 4.23 1.04 14.11
N GLU A 42 3.49 1.76 13.27
CA GLU A 42 2.54 2.76 13.73
C GLU A 42 1.50 2.18 14.69
N LEU A 43 0.97 1.01 14.34
CA LEU A 43 0.00 0.33 15.20
C LEU A 43 0.62 -0.06 16.55
N SER A 44 1.88 -0.48 16.57
CA SER A 44 2.54 -0.94 17.79
C SER A 44 2.78 0.19 18.79
N ILE A 45 2.89 1.43 18.30
CA ILE A 45 3.06 2.60 19.18
C ILE A 45 1.75 3.30 19.48
N GLY A 46 0.61 2.70 19.10
CA GLY A 46 -0.71 3.22 19.42
C GLY A 46 -1.28 4.22 18.44
N TYR A 47 -0.67 4.38 17.28
CA TYR A 47 -1.20 5.27 16.23
C TYR A 47 -2.50 4.68 15.67
N GLY A 48 -3.55 5.50 15.60
CA GLY A 48 -4.84 5.06 15.06
C GLY A 48 -4.98 5.42 13.59
N PHE A 49 -5.54 4.48 12.80
CA PHE A 49 -5.87 4.73 11.41
C PHE A 49 -7.38 4.99 11.30
N PRO A 50 -7.81 6.20 10.90
CA PRO A 50 -9.23 6.55 10.87
C PRO A 50 -10.09 5.61 10.01
N TYR A 51 -9.52 5.06 8.95
CA TYR A 51 -10.22 4.17 8.01
C TYR A 51 -9.68 2.75 8.03
N GLY A 52 -8.93 2.39 9.09
CA GLY A 52 -8.26 1.10 9.16
C GLY A 52 -6.97 1.07 8.36
N VAL A 53 -6.22 -0.02 8.51
CA VAL A 53 -4.98 -0.22 7.76
C VAL A 53 -5.33 -0.67 6.35
N PRO A 54 -4.85 0.01 5.31
CA PRO A 54 -5.20 -0.36 3.93
C PRO A 54 -4.53 -1.65 3.49
N THR A 55 -5.12 -2.31 2.51
CA THR A 55 -4.54 -3.44 1.81
C THR A 55 -3.96 -2.92 0.49
N TYR A 56 -2.73 -3.30 0.19
CA TYR A 56 -2.07 -2.85 -1.04
C TYR A 56 -2.13 -3.91 -2.12
N THR A 57 -2.36 -3.47 -3.36
CA THR A 57 -2.40 -4.36 -4.52
C THR A 57 -1.59 -3.73 -5.65
N ILE A 58 -1.10 -4.57 -6.56
CA ILE A 58 -0.39 -4.14 -7.77
C ILE A 58 -1.33 -4.32 -8.95
N ARG A 59 -1.48 -3.25 -9.73
CA ARG A 59 -2.35 -3.25 -10.92
C ARG A 59 -1.63 -2.82 -12.17
#